data_ca58b948d613662c52fb9be4c572db8c
#
_entry.id   ca58b948d613662c52fb9be4c572db8c
#
_cell.length_a   1.000
_cell.length_b   1.000
_cell.length_c   1.000
_cell.angle_alpha   90.00
_cell.angle_beta   90.00
_cell.angle_gamma   90.00
#
_symmetry.space_group_name_H-M   'P 1'
#
loop_
_entity.id
_entity.type
_entity.pdbx_description
1 polymer ?
#
loop_
_entity_poly.entity_id
_entity_poly.type
_entity_poly.pdbx_seq_one_letter_code
_entity_poly.pdbx_strand_id
1 'polypeptide(L)'
;MCPDIMSTGFAGAESAGINIGDIVAVFAQGPIGLCATAGARLKGAGLIIAVDGIDERLAMSRQMGADITLDFRKVDVVAEIFKITGGRGVDAAIEALGTQQTFESALRVLKPGGTLSSLGVYSTDLSIPLDAFAAGLGDHRIVTSLCPGGKERMRRLMSVIESSRLDLKPMVTHRYALDDIVAAYDLFAHQRDGVLKIALSMGR
;
A
#
# COMPACT_ATOMS: atom_id res chain seq x y z
N MET A 1 -0.88 -15.06 -5.32
CA MET A 1 -0.66 -13.69 -4.77
C MET A 1 0.81 -13.39 -4.46
N CYS A 2 1.59 -14.37 -3.97
CA CYS A 2 3.01 -14.16 -3.60
C CYS A 2 3.91 -13.61 -4.70
N PRO A 3 3.83 -14.10 -5.97
CA PRO A 3 4.79 -13.70 -7.00
C PRO A 3 4.71 -12.22 -7.43
N ASP A 4 3.57 -11.59 -7.21
CA ASP A 4 3.34 -10.21 -7.62
C ASP A 4 2.90 -9.36 -6.42
N ILE A 5 1.67 -9.49 -5.97
CA ILE A 5 1.02 -8.60 -5.00
C ILE A 5 1.79 -8.51 -3.69
N MET A 6 2.09 -9.66 -3.08
CA MET A 6 2.84 -9.72 -1.83
C MET A 6 4.28 -9.25 -2.06
N SER A 7 4.92 -9.67 -3.14
CA SER A 7 6.29 -9.27 -3.42
C SER A 7 6.42 -7.76 -3.62
N THR A 8 5.51 -7.15 -4.38
CA THR A 8 5.50 -5.71 -4.61
C THR A 8 5.20 -4.93 -3.32
N GLY A 9 4.17 -5.32 -2.58
CA GLY A 9 3.82 -4.62 -1.33
C GLY A 9 4.94 -4.70 -0.28
N PHE A 10 5.55 -5.87 -0.11
CA PHE A 10 6.70 -6.03 0.79
C PHE A 10 7.93 -5.26 0.31
N ALA A 11 8.17 -5.23 -1.02
CA ALA A 11 9.25 -4.41 -1.57
C ALA A 11 9.06 -2.91 -1.27
N GLY A 12 7.81 -2.44 -1.25
CA GLY A 12 7.48 -1.08 -0.82
C GLY A 12 7.92 -0.80 0.61
N ALA A 13 7.62 -1.70 1.54
CA ALA A 13 8.05 -1.56 2.92
C ALA A 13 9.58 -1.70 3.08
N GLU A 14 10.22 -2.52 2.26
CA GLU A 14 11.68 -2.69 2.25
C GLU A 14 12.39 -1.44 1.71
N SER A 15 11.95 -0.93 0.56
CA SER A 15 12.56 0.24 -0.10
C SER A 15 12.26 1.57 0.62
N ALA A 16 11.16 1.64 1.37
CA ALA A 16 10.88 2.74 2.29
C ALA A 16 11.89 2.84 3.44
N GLY A 17 12.69 1.79 3.67
CA GLY A 17 13.71 1.79 4.72
C GLY A 17 13.13 1.78 6.14
N ILE A 18 11.94 1.22 6.33
CA ILE A 18 11.23 1.22 7.61
C ILE A 18 12.08 0.56 8.72
N ASN A 19 12.22 1.26 9.83
CA ASN A 19 12.87 0.81 11.06
C ASN A 19 11.85 0.60 12.18
N ILE A 20 12.29 -0.04 13.25
CA ILE A 20 11.48 -0.25 14.45
C ILE A 20 11.06 1.11 15.03
N GLY A 21 9.75 1.28 15.22
CA GLY A 21 9.17 2.48 15.82
C GLY A 21 8.83 3.59 14.83
N ASP A 22 9.15 3.46 13.53
CA ASP A 22 8.80 4.45 12.52
C ASP A 22 7.29 4.63 12.36
N ILE A 23 6.89 5.85 12.01
CA ILE A 23 5.53 6.19 11.59
C ILE A 23 5.44 6.04 10.07
N VAL A 24 4.49 5.24 9.61
CA VAL A 24 4.35 4.91 8.19
C VAL A 24 2.94 5.26 7.71
N ALA A 25 2.84 5.94 6.55
CA ALA A 25 1.58 6.14 5.85
C ALA A 25 1.55 5.28 4.57
N VAL A 26 0.44 4.57 4.32
CA VAL A 26 0.26 3.75 3.11
C VAL A 26 -0.95 4.26 2.35
N PHE A 27 -0.71 4.78 1.16
CA PHE A 27 -1.72 5.37 0.28
C PHE A 27 -2.24 4.34 -0.71
N ALA A 28 -3.56 4.17 -0.72
CA ALA A 28 -4.34 3.12 -1.36
C ALA A 28 -4.18 1.74 -0.70
N GLN A 29 -5.34 1.14 -0.38
CA GLN A 29 -5.45 -0.17 0.26
C GLN A 29 -6.05 -1.23 -0.69
N GLY A 30 -5.66 -1.15 -1.96
CA GLY A 30 -5.80 -2.27 -2.87
C GLY A 30 -4.89 -3.43 -2.45
N PRO A 31 -4.90 -4.57 -3.16
CA PRO A 31 -4.12 -5.75 -2.77
C PRO A 31 -2.63 -5.48 -2.50
N ILE A 32 -2.00 -4.61 -3.29
CA ILE A 32 -0.58 -4.21 -3.10
C ILE A 32 -0.42 -3.39 -1.82
N GLY A 33 -1.28 -2.38 -1.61
CA GLY A 33 -1.23 -1.53 -0.43
C GLY A 33 -1.49 -2.30 0.87
N LEU A 34 -2.42 -3.26 0.86
CA LEU A 34 -2.66 -4.16 1.99
C LEU A 34 -1.41 -5.00 2.32
N CYS A 35 -0.71 -5.51 1.31
CA CYS A 35 0.56 -6.20 1.51
C CYS A 35 1.67 -5.25 1.98
N ALA A 36 1.69 -3.99 1.52
CA ALA A 36 2.63 -2.98 2.00
C ALA A 36 2.38 -2.65 3.48
N THR A 37 1.11 -2.52 3.89
CA THR A 37 0.70 -2.35 5.28
C THR A 37 1.18 -3.51 6.16
N ALA A 38 0.96 -4.76 5.72
CA ALA A 38 1.46 -5.94 6.41
C ALA A 38 3.00 -5.99 6.46
N GLY A 39 3.66 -5.59 5.37
CA GLY A 39 5.11 -5.49 5.29
C GLY A 39 5.66 -4.45 6.28
N ALA A 40 5.05 -3.28 6.39
CA ALA A 40 5.41 -2.24 7.35
C ALA A 40 5.29 -2.74 8.79
N ARG A 41 4.21 -3.44 9.12
CA ARG A 41 4.03 -4.07 10.44
C ARG A 41 5.12 -5.07 10.74
N LEU A 42 5.43 -5.98 9.81
CA LEU A 42 6.46 -7.01 10.01
C LEU A 42 7.87 -6.43 10.11
N LYS A 43 8.10 -5.25 9.54
CA LYS A 43 9.37 -4.51 9.70
C LYS A 43 9.47 -3.75 11.03
N GLY A 44 8.39 -3.69 11.80
CA GLY A 44 8.40 -3.08 13.13
C GLY A 44 7.98 -1.61 13.16
N ALA A 45 7.21 -1.14 12.18
CA ALA A 45 6.60 0.19 12.26
C ALA A 45 5.84 0.36 13.59
N GLY A 46 6.02 1.50 14.24
CA GLY A 46 5.39 1.83 15.52
C GLY A 46 3.98 2.40 15.37
N LEU A 47 3.70 3.01 14.21
CA LEU A 47 2.37 3.49 13.85
C LEU A 47 2.18 3.35 12.34
N ILE A 48 1.07 2.75 11.92
CA ILE A 48 0.73 2.58 10.52
C ILE A 48 -0.61 3.26 10.21
N ILE A 49 -0.58 4.25 9.32
CA ILE A 49 -1.74 5.00 8.87
C ILE A 49 -2.09 4.53 7.45
N ALA A 50 -3.24 3.90 7.28
CA ALA A 50 -3.72 3.42 6.00
C ALA A 50 -4.74 4.40 5.41
N VAL A 51 -4.57 4.76 4.14
CA VAL A 51 -5.43 5.72 3.42
C VAL A 51 -6.12 5.03 2.25
N ASP A 52 -7.44 5.09 2.19
CA ASP A 52 -8.26 4.64 1.06
C ASP A 52 -9.62 5.36 1.09
N GLY A 53 -10.45 5.16 0.06
CA GLY A 53 -11.82 5.65 0.00
C GLY A 53 -12.88 4.54 0.10
N ILE A 54 -12.49 3.27 0.24
CA ILE A 54 -13.40 2.13 0.26
C ILE A 54 -13.41 1.51 1.66
N ASP A 55 -14.58 1.48 2.29
CA ASP A 55 -14.71 1.08 3.70
C ASP A 55 -14.23 -0.37 3.94
N GLU A 56 -14.49 -1.30 3.02
CA GLU A 56 -14.05 -2.69 3.09
C GLU A 56 -12.52 -2.81 3.03
N ARG A 57 -11.86 -1.97 2.23
CA ARG A 57 -10.40 -1.92 2.15
C ARG A 57 -9.79 -1.35 3.43
N LEU A 58 -10.40 -0.30 3.99
CA LEU A 58 -9.99 0.25 5.28
C LEU A 58 -10.19 -0.75 6.42
N ALA A 59 -11.28 -1.54 6.39
CA ALA A 59 -11.50 -2.62 7.36
C ALA A 59 -10.43 -3.73 7.21
N MET A 60 -10.10 -4.12 5.98
CA MET A 60 -9.07 -5.11 5.70
C MET A 60 -7.67 -4.60 6.10
N SER A 61 -7.37 -3.31 5.91
CA SER A 61 -6.07 -2.75 6.30
C SER A 61 -5.80 -2.85 7.80
N ARG A 62 -6.84 -2.74 8.64
CA ARG A 62 -6.71 -2.98 10.09
C ARG A 62 -6.32 -4.43 10.37
N GLN A 63 -6.88 -5.40 9.66
CA GLN A 63 -6.50 -6.81 9.80
C GLN A 63 -5.06 -7.05 9.35
N MET A 64 -4.58 -6.29 8.35
CA MET A 64 -3.20 -6.33 7.86
C MET A 64 -2.22 -5.58 8.77
N GLY A 65 -2.71 -4.83 9.74
CA GLY A 65 -1.88 -4.19 10.76
C GLY A 65 -1.86 -2.67 10.75
N ALA A 66 -2.79 -2.02 10.05
CA ALA A 66 -2.96 -0.58 10.19
C ALA A 66 -3.56 -0.23 11.56
N ASP A 67 -2.98 0.73 12.23
CA ASP A 67 -3.45 1.24 13.53
C ASP A 67 -4.54 2.31 13.32
N ILE A 68 -4.36 3.16 12.31
CA ILE A 68 -5.29 4.22 11.94
C ILE A 68 -5.67 4.09 10.48
N THR A 69 -6.94 4.35 10.17
CA THR A 69 -7.43 4.38 8.80
C THR A 69 -8.05 5.73 8.51
N LEU A 70 -7.72 6.31 7.36
CA LEU A 70 -8.24 7.59 6.89
C LEU A 70 -8.99 7.40 5.58
N ASP A 71 -10.24 7.87 5.54
CA ASP A 71 -11.04 7.95 4.33
C ASP A 71 -10.82 9.32 3.69
N PHE A 72 -10.12 9.35 2.56
CA PHE A 72 -9.80 10.59 1.85
C PHE A 72 -11.04 11.35 1.33
N ARG A 73 -12.19 10.70 1.30
CA ARG A 73 -13.47 11.35 0.93
C ARG A 73 -14.07 12.16 2.08
N LYS A 74 -13.63 11.88 3.32
CA LYS A 74 -14.19 12.44 4.55
C LYS A 74 -13.26 13.46 5.22
N VAL A 75 -11.95 13.36 4.97
CA VAL A 75 -10.94 14.20 5.62
C VAL A 75 -9.87 14.68 4.65
N ASP A 76 -9.26 15.81 4.94
CA ASP A 76 -7.97 16.19 4.36
C ASP A 76 -6.89 15.29 4.98
N VAL A 77 -6.42 14.33 4.19
CA VAL A 77 -5.48 13.29 4.64
C VAL A 77 -4.16 13.89 5.09
N VAL A 78 -3.65 14.91 4.38
CA VAL A 78 -2.37 15.54 4.70
C VAL A 78 -2.47 16.25 6.04
N ALA A 79 -3.50 17.07 6.21
CA ALA A 79 -3.75 17.79 7.47
C ALA A 79 -3.96 16.82 8.65
N GLU A 80 -4.73 15.74 8.44
CA GLU A 80 -5.02 14.78 9.51
C GLU A 80 -3.76 13.97 9.90
N ILE A 81 -2.90 13.59 8.94
CA ILE A 81 -1.62 12.91 9.24
C ILE A 81 -0.71 13.84 10.05
N PHE A 82 -0.61 15.13 9.71
CA PHE A 82 0.17 16.08 10.52
C PHE A 82 -0.39 16.23 11.93
N LYS A 83 -1.70 16.27 12.08
CA LYS A 83 -2.34 16.31 13.39
C LYS A 83 -2.04 15.06 14.23
N ILE A 84 -2.16 13.84 13.63
CA ILE A 84 -1.84 12.56 14.28
C ILE A 84 -0.38 12.52 14.72
N THR A 85 0.53 13.05 13.91
CA THR A 85 1.98 13.03 14.15
C THR A 85 2.49 14.23 14.98
N GLY A 86 1.59 15.06 15.49
CA GLY A 86 1.97 16.28 16.24
C GLY A 86 2.78 17.28 15.41
N GLY A 87 2.47 17.42 14.13
CA GLY A 87 3.12 18.35 13.19
C GLY A 87 4.43 17.84 12.58
N ARG A 88 4.88 16.62 12.92
CA ARG A 88 6.18 16.11 12.48
C ARG A 88 6.17 15.49 11.08
N GLY A 89 5.04 14.92 10.65
CA GLY A 89 4.95 14.08 9.48
C GLY A 89 5.39 12.64 9.74
N VAL A 90 5.46 11.82 8.69
CA VAL A 90 5.80 10.39 8.76
C VAL A 90 7.25 10.12 8.35
N ASP A 91 7.83 9.05 8.90
CA ASP A 91 9.18 8.59 8.55
C ASP A 91 9.23 8.01 7.14
N ALA A 92 8.17 7.29 6.76
CA ALA A 92 8.04 6.68 5.45
C ALA A 92 6.60 6.78 4.94
N ALA A 93 6.44 7.03 3.65
CA ALA A 93 5.18 6.93 2.93
C ALA A 93 5.31 5.90 1.81
N ILE A 94 4.29 5.06 1.65
CA ILE A 94 4.21 4.08 0.56
C ILE A 94 3.03 4.45 -0.31
N GLU A 95 3.28 4.71 -1.60
CA GLU A 95 2.28 5.00 -2.61
C GLU A 95 2.03 3.75 -3.45
N ALA A 96 0.77 3.23 -3.45
CA ALA A 96 0.42 1.94 -4.04
C ALA A 96 -0.73 2.02 -5.06
N LEU A 97 -0.91 3.16 -5.74
CA LEU A 97 -1.95 3.38 -6.74
C LEU A 97 -1.40 3.83 -8.10
N GLY A 98 -0.55 4.86 -8.13
CA GLY A 98 0.02 5.39 -9.36
C GLY A 98 -0.77 6.59 -9.92
N THR A 99 -1.22 7.50 -9.06
CA THR A 99 -1.83 8.76 -9.48
C THR A 99 -1.03 9.96 -8.98
N GLN A 100 -1.14 11.10 -9.69
CA GLN A 100 -0.54 12.37 -9.25
C GLN A 100 -0.96 12.71 -7.83
N GLN A 101 -2.26 12.56 -7.51
CA GLN A 101 -2.80 12.95 -6.22
C GLN A 101 -2.24 12.12 -5.07
N THR A 102 -2.16 10.80 -5.23
CA THR A 102 -1.63 9.92 -4.18
C THR A 102 -0.13 10.10 -4.00
N PHE A 103 0.62 10.28 -5.09
CA PHE A 103 2.04 10.60 -5.05
C PHE A 103 2.32 11.89 -4.30
N GLU A 104 1.62 12.98 -4.66
CA GLU A 104 1.80 14.28 -4.04
C GLU A 104 1.42 14.24 -2.55
N SER A 105 0.29 13.63 -2.20
CA SER A 105 -0.13 13.47 -0.81
C SER A 105 0.90 12.69 0.00
N ALA A 106 1.43 11.59 -0.57
CA ALA A 106 2.45 10.77 0.07
C ALA A 106 3.77 11.53 0.28
N LEU A 107 4.15 12.40 -0.66
CA LEU A 107 5.33 13.24 -0.52
C LEU A 107 5.13 14.33 0.55
N ARG A 108 3.95 14.98 0.55
CA ARG A 108 3.63 16.08 1.48
C ARG A 108 3.60 15.67 2.95
N VAL A 109 3.28 14.43 3.25
CA VAL A 109 3.20 13.96 4.64
C VAL A 109 4.53 13.54 5.25
N LEU A 110 5.60 13.51 4.45
CA LEU A 110 6.92 13.13 4.94
C LEU A 110 7.49 14.16 5.93
N LYS A 111 8.13 13.70 6.97
CA LYS A 111 9.03 14.52 7.76
C LYS A 111 10.31 14.85 6.95
N PRO A 112 11.08 15.88 7.30
CA PRO A 112 12.42 16.07 6.73
C PRO A 112 13.26 14.79 6.86
N GLY A 113 13.94 14.40 5.76
CA GLY A 113 14.70 13.15 5.67
C GLY A 113 13.85 11.89 5.46
N GLY A 114 12.51 12.02 5.36
CA GLY A 114 11.60 10.90 5.14
C GLY A 114 11.72 10.29 3.74
N THR A 115 11.23 9.06 3.61
CA THR A 115 11.30 8.30 2.35
C THR A 115 9.92 8.05 1.77
N LEU A 116 9.71 8.42 0.50
CA LEU A 116 8.58 7.98 -0.32
C LEU A 116 8.98 6.73 -1.11
N SER A 117 8.32 5.62 -0.87
CA SER A 117 8.39 4.43 -1.72
C SER A 117 7.17 4.38 -2.64
N SER A 118 7.39 4.62 -3.94
CA SER A 118 6.32 4.60 -4.94
C SER A 118 6.31 3.27 -5.68
N LEU A 119 5.18 2.56 -5.57
CA LEU A 119 4.91 1.27 -6.20
C LEU A 119 3.93 1.41 -7.37
N GLY A 120 3.30 2.57 -7.48
CA GLY A 120 2.28 2.83 -8.49
C GLY A 120 2.83 2.79 -9.91
N VAL A 121 1.99 2.38 -10.86
CA VAL A 121 2.28 2.47 -12.30
C VAL A 121 1.55 3.68 -12.85
N TYR A 122 2.32 4.69 -13.21
CA TYR A 122 1.77 5.97 -13.73
C TYR A 122 1.55 5.87 -15.23
N SER A 123 0.40 6.34 -15.68
CA SER A 123 0.03 6.39 -17.12
C SER A 123 0.07 7.81 -17.71
N THR A 124 0.38 8.81 -16.89
CA THR A 124 0.49 10.22 -17.26
C THR A 124 1.76 10.82 -16.68
N ASP A 125 2.11 12.02 -17.09
CA ASP A 125 3.22 12.77 -16.53
C ASP A 125 3.03 12.96 -15.03
N LEU A 126 4.14 12.87 -14.29
CA LEU A 126 4.20 13.08 -12.86
C LEU A 126 4.92 14.39 -12.56
N SER A 127 4.25 15.27 -11.82
CA SER A 127 4.82 16.54 -11.38
C SER A 127 5.17 16.49 -9.90
N ILE A 128 6.29 17.09 -9.54
CA ILE A 128 6.66 17.28 -8.14
C ILE A 128 6.53 18.78 -7.82
N PRO A 129 5.48 19.21 -7.09
CA PRO A 129 5.34 20.59 -6.67
C PRO A 129 6.51 21.03 -5.77
N LEU A 130 7.00 22.25 -5.97
CA LEU A 130 8.17 22.78 -5.27
C LEU A 130 8.00 22.77 -3.75
N ASP A 131 6.81 23.12 -3.28
CA ASP A 131 6.47 23.14 -1.86
C ASP A 131 6.37 21.74 -1.25
N ALA A 132 5.87 20.76 -2.03
CA ALA A 132 5.83 19.36 -1.59
C ALA A 132 7.24 18.73 -1.56
N PHE A 133 8.09 19.13 -2.50
CA PHE A 133 9.48 18.68 -2.54
C PHE A 133 10.32 19.31 -1.43
N ALA A 134 9.87 20.42 -0.85
CA ALA A 134 10.56 21.18 0.20
C ALA A 134 12.03 21.45 -0.15
N ALA A 135 12.27 21.99 -1.36
CA ALA A 135 13.59 22.16 -1.96
C ALA A 135 14.64 22.71 -0.99
N GLY A 136 15.69 21.93 -0.74
CA GLY A 136 16.81 22.28 0.14
C GLY A 136 16.51 22.20 1.64
N LEU A 137 15.30 21.80 2.05
CA LEU A 137 14.91 21.70 3.46
C LEU A 137 14.30 20.34 3.81
N GLY A 138 13.86 19.57 2.82
CA GLY A 138 13.16 18.30 3.04
C GLY A 138 14.09 17.08 3.10
N ASP A 139 15.17 17.08 2.34
CA ASP A 139 16.11 15.94 2.18
C ASP A 139 15.38 14.61 1.90
N HIS A 140 14.27 14.68 1.20
CA HIS A 140 13.42 13.52 0.94
C HIS A 140 14.09 12.53 0.00
N ARG A 141 13.87 11.25 0.25
CA ARG A 141 14.22 10.17 -0.68
C ARG A 141 12.96 9.71 -1.40
N ILE A 142 13.03 9.64 -2.73
CA ILE A 142 11.97 9.06 -3.56
C ILE A 142 12.55 7.79 -4.19
N VAL A 143 11.94 6.66 -3.89
CA VAL A 143 12.37 5.35 -4.38
C VAL A 143 11.22 4.72 -5.15
N THR A 144 11.51 4.23 -6.35
CA THR A 144 10.56 3.45 -7.14
C THR A 144 11.00 1.99 -7.14
N SER A 145 10.04 1.08 -7.15
CA SER A 145 10.30 -0.34 -7.17
C SER A 145 9.31 -1.04 -8.10
N LEU A 146 9.83 -1.87 -8.99
CA LEU A 146 9.03 -2.84 -9.72
C LEU A 146 9.03 -4.17 -8.96
N CYS A 147 8.03 -5.01 -9.20
CA CYS A 147 7.86 -6.31 -8.52
C CYS A 147 9.15 -7.16 -8.53
N PRO A 148 9.86 -7.29 -7.41
CA PRO A 148 11.04 -8.16 -7.36
C PRO A 148 10.60 -9.62 -7.38
N GLY A 149 11.32 -10.42 -8.15
CA GLY A 149 11.05 -11.85 -8.35
C GLY A 149 12.21 -12.76 -7.93
N GLY A 150 12.13 -14.02 -8.40
CA GLY A 150 13.17 -15.01 -8.23
C GLY A 150 12.93 -16.01 -7.10
N LYS A 151 13.63 -17.14 -7.17
CA LYS A 151 13.43 -18.29 -6.28
C LYS A 151 13.58 -17.93 -4.79
N GLU A 152 14.63 -17.19 -4.47
CA GLU A 152 14.91 -16.83 -3.08
C GLU A 152 13.86 -15.85 -2.53
N ARG A 153 13.40 -14.89 -3.34
CA ARG A 153 12.29 -14.00 -2.96
C ARG A 153 11.04 -14.80 -2.63
N MET A 154 10.66 -15.74 -3.49
CA MET A 154 9.49 -16.59 -3.26
C MET A 154 9.64 -17.46 -2.02
N ARG A 155 10.81 -18.05 -1.79
CA ARG A 155 11.07 -18.84 -0.59
C ARG A 155 10.84 -18.02 0.69
N ARG A 156 11.34 -16.78 0.75
CA ARG A 156 11.17 -15.89 1.90
C ARG A 156 9.71 -15.50 2.11
N LEU A 157 9.00 -15.14 1.05
CA LEU A 157 7.58 -14.77 1.14
C LEU A 157 6.72 -15.96 1.58
N MET A 158 6.97 -17.15 1.06
CA MET A 158 6.29 -18.38 1.50
C MET A 158 6.55 -18.67 2.97
N SER A 159 7.78 -18.49 3.45
CA SER A 159 8.11 -18.68 4.85
C SER A 159 7.31 -17.75 5.79
N VAL A 160 7.00 -16.52 5.38
CA VAL A 160 6.14 -15.61 6.14
C VAL A 160 4.71 -16.18 6.28
N ILE A 161 4.20 -16.80 5.22
CA ILE A 161 2.87 -17.43 5.22
C ILE A 161 2.89 -18.72 6.04
N GLU A 162 3.86 -19.59 5.82
CA GLU A 162 4.02 -20.87 6.50
C GLU A 162 4.17 -20.71 8.02
N SER A 163 4.86 -19.64 8.45
CA SER A 163 4.99 -19.28 9.86
C SER A 163 3.78 -18.55 10.44
N SER A 164 2.68 -18.46 9.68
CA SER A 164 1.43 -17.79 10.09
C SER A 164 1.60 -16.31 10.48
N ARG A 165 2.63 -15.64 9.94
CA ARG A 165 2.86 -14.21 10.18
C ARG A 165 1.92 -13.34 9.35
N LEU A 166 1.40 -13.88 8.24
CA LEU A 166 0.44 -13.22 7.35
C LEU A 166 -0.50 -14.26 6.74
N ASP A 167 -1.79 -13.99 6.80
CA ASP A 167 -2.82 -14.73 6.05
C ASP A 167 -3.35 -13.85 4.91
N LEU A 168 -3.14 -14.31 3.67
CA LEU A 168 -3.64 -13.63 2.46
C LEU A 168 -5.02 -14.15 2.00
N LYS A 169 -5.54 -15.22 2.60
CA LYS A 169 -6.82 -15.82 2.18
C LYS A 169 -7.98 -14.85 2.23
N PRO A 170 -8.12 -13.98 3.27
CA PRO A 170 -9.23 -13.01 3.33
C PRO A 170 -9.26 -12.02 2.17
N MET A 171 -8.13 -11.81 1.48
CA MET A 171 -8.07 -10.94 0.30
C MET A 171 -8.76 -11.56 -0.92
N VAL A 172 -8.99 -12.87 -0.97
CA VAL A 172 -9.76 -13.53 -2.02
C VAL A 172 -11.24 -13.42 -1.67
N THR A 173 -11.84 -12.33 -2.09
CA THR A 173 -13.24 -11.99 -1.76
C THR A 173 -14.26 -12.73 -2.64
N HIS A 174 -13.89 -13.04 -3.87
CA HIS A 174 -14.80 -13.61 -4.86
C HIS A 174 -14.19 -14.83 -5.55
N ARG A 175 -15.07 -15.72 -6.02
CA ARG A 175 -14.69 -16.91 -6.78
C ARG A 175 -15.63 -17.04 -7.97
N TYR A 176 -15.06 -17.18 -9.15
CA TYR A 176 -15.78 -17.37 -10.40
C TYR A 176 -15.26 -18.60 -11.15
N ALA A 177 -16.10 -19.20 -11.97
CA ALA A 177 -15.63 -20.15 -12.99
C ALA A 177 -14.90 -19.40 -14.10
N LEU A 178 -14.01 -20.07 -14.83
CA LEU A 178 -13.32 -19.44 -15.95
C LEU A 178 -14.29 -18.95 -17.03
N ASP A 179 -15.39 -19.67 -17.23
CA ASP A 179 -16.42 -19.32 -18.21
C ASP A 179 -17.10 -17.96 -17.87
N ASP A 180 -17.09 -17.55 -16.60
CA ASP A 180 -17.66 -16.31 -16.10
C ASP A 180 -16.62 -15.18 -16.02
N ILE A 181 -15.47 -15.31 -16.67
CA ILE A 181 -14.34 -14.36 -16.56
C ILE A 181 -14.74 -12.92 -16.91
N VAL A 182 -15.64 -12.71 -17.86
CA VAL A 182 -16.11 -11.38 -18.27
C VAL A 182 -16.84 -10.70 -17.10
N ALA A 183 -17.72 -11.43 -16.41
CA ALA A 183 -18.43 -10.90 -15.24
C ALA A 183 -17.44 -10.61 -14.08
N ALA A 184 -16.44 -11.46 -13.90
CA ALA A 184 -15.40 -11.25 -12.91
C ALA A 184 -14.58 -9.97 -13.18
N TYR A 185 -14.21 -9.71 -14.45
CA TYR A 185 -13.53 -8.48 -14.84
C TYR A 185 -14.42 -7.25 -14.68
N ASP A 186 -15.70 -7.33 -15.04
CA ASP A 186 -16.65 -6.24 -14.85
C ASP A 186 -16.81 -5.86 -13.37
N LEU A 187 -16.97 -6.86 -12.49
CA LEU A 187 -17.03 -6.65 -11.04
C LEU A 187 -15.77 -5.94 -10.53
N PHE A 188 -14.59 -6.43 -10.95
CA PHE A 188 -13.30 -5.91 -10.49
C PHE A 188 -13.03 -4.49 -11.01
N ALA A 189 -13.30 -4.23 -12.29
CA ALA A 189 -13.09 -2.92 -12.93
C ALA A 189 -13.93 -1.81 -12.28
N HIS A 190 -15.15 -2.13 -11.88
CA HIS A 190 -16.06 -1.17 -11.25
C HIS A 190 -15.96 -1.16 -9.71
N GLN A 191 -15.07 -1.93 -9.12
CA GLN A 191 -14.82 -1.99 -7.68
C GLN A 191 -16.09 -2.17 -6.84
N ARG A 192 -17.03 -3.01 -7.33
CA ARG A 192 -18.31 -3.28 -6.66
C ARG A 192 -18.17 -4.41 -5.65
N ASP A 193 -19.15 -4.50 -4.75
CA ASP A 193 -19.32 -5.61 -3.80
C ASP A 193 -18.08 -5.93 -2.95
N GLY A 194 -17.32 -4.88 -2.59
CA GLY A 194 -16.12 -5.03 -1.76
C GLY A 194 -15.00 -5.86 -2.39
N VAL A 195 -14.97 -5.97 -3.72
CA VAL A 195 -13.99 -6.81 -4.41
C VAL A 195 -12.55 -6.37 -4.15
N LEU A 196 -11.72 -7.33 -3.68
CA LEU A 196 -10.26 -7.17 -3.54
C LEU A 196 -9.52 -8.07 -4.52
N LYS A 197 -9.79 -9.37 -4.49
CA LYS A 197 -9.22 -10.35 -5.41
C LYS A 197 -10.27 -11.38 -5.79
N ILE A 198 -10.29 -11.73 -7.06
CA ILE A 198 -11.14 -12.79 -7.60
C ILE A 198 -10.27 -14.01 -7.91
N ALA A 199 -10.65 -15.15 -7.38
CA ALA A 199 -10.07 -16.43 -7.77
C ALA A 199 -10.91 -17.03 -8.90
N LEU A 200 -10.26 -17.40 -9.99
CA LEU A 200 -10.88 -18.14 -11.08
C LEU A 200 -10.60 -19.62 -10.90
N SER A 201 -11.67 -20.46 -10.93
CA SER A 201 -11.54 -21.91 -10.95
C SER A 201 -11.58 -22.42 -12.38
N MET A 202 -10.58 -23.21 -12.74
CA MET A 202 -10.62 -24.01 -13.97
C MET A 202 -11.59 -25.15 -13.71
N GLY A 203 -12.68 -25.24 -14.47
CA GLY A 203 -13.62 -26.37 -14.37
C GLY A 203 -12.90 -27.71 -14.46
N ARG A 204 -13.36 -28.69 -13.70
CA ARG A 204 -12.97 -30.09 -13.90
C ARG A 204 -13.77 -30.67 -15.02
#